data_9365d87fdb6c578bb92370e9e874956b
#
_entry.id   9365d87fdb6c578bb92370e9e874956b
#
_cell.length_a   1.000
_cell.length_b   1.000
_cell.length_c   1.000
_cell.angle_alpha   90.00
_cell.angle_beta   90.00
_cell.angle_gamma   90.00
#
_symmetry.space_group_name_H-M   'P 1'
#
loop_
_entity.id
_entity.type
_entity.pdbx_description
1 polymer ?
#
loop_
_entity_poly.entity_id
_entity_poly.type
_entity_poly.pdbx_seq_one_letter_code
_entity_poly.pdbx_strand_id
1 'polypeptide(L)'
;MVTIPFVKGSKGPLFSVNSKSLNGFNAQVIYACAYETGITGKSQKPHVHDFDEAIFFIGTDPYGFDELGAEVEMSIGANEEEKYVFDKPTVFVIPKGVPHCPMRTRKIDKPYVCFVVSLTDEMR
;
A
#
# COMPACT_ATOMS: atom_id res chain seq x y z
N MET A 1 19.83 -6.99 12.65
CA MET A 1 19.63 -5.89 11.71
C MET A 1 19.38 -6.45 10.31
N VAL A 2 18.41 -5.92 9.60
CA VAL A 2 18.08 -6.37 8.24
C VAL A 2 18.06 -5.14 7.33
N THR A 3 18.82 -5.20 6.23
CA THR A 3 18.76 -4.16 5.21
C THR A 3 17.65 -4.51 4.23
N ILE A 4 16.74 -3.57 3.99
CA ILE A 4 15.60 -3.79 3.10
C ILE A 4 16.09 -3.82 1.66
N PRO A 5 15.89 -4.92 0.92
CA PRO A 5 16.31 -5.00 -0.46
C PRO A 5 15.45 -4.12 -1.37
N PHE A 6 16.10 -3.45 -2.31
CA PHE A 6 15.40 -2.73 -3.36
C PHE A 6 14.95 -3.70 -4.44
N VAL A 7 13.67 -3.62 -4.81
CA VAL A 7 13.10 -4.42 -5.89
C VAL A 7 12.53 -3.45 -6.93
N LYS A 8 12.84 -3.70 -8.19
CA LYS A 8 12.34 -2.85 -9.28
C LYS A 8 10.85 -3.11 -9.49
N GLY A 9 10.04 -2.10 -9.24
CA GLY A 9 8.60 -2.16 -9.47
C GLY A 9 8.20 -1.66 -10.84
N SER A 10 6.93 -1.81 -11.19
CA SER A 10 6.39 -1.33 -12.46
C SER A 10 6.30 0.20 -12.50
N LYS A 11 6.12 0.84 -11.37
CA LYS A 11 6.00 2.31 -11.24
C LYS A 11 6.75 2.77 -10.00
N GLY A 12 8.02 3.09 -10.15
CA GLY A 12 8.84 3.63 -9.09
C GLY A 12 9.45 2.56 -8.18
N PRO A 13 10.17 3.00 -7.14
CA PRO A 13 10.86 2.09 -6.24
C PRO A 13 9.89 1.27 -5.41
N LEU A 14 10.21 0.00 -5.27
CA LEU A 14 9.44 -0.94 -4.47
C LEU A 14 10.41 -1.65 -3.51
N PHE A 15 10.06 -1.67 -2.24
CA PHE A 15 10.83 -2.36 -1.20
C PHE A 15 9.97 -3.43 -0.58
N SER A 16 10.54 -4.64 -0.42
CA SER A 16 9.79 -5.77 0.10
C SER A 16 10.67 -6.61 1.01
N VAL A 17 10.12 -6.97 2.17
CA VAL A 17 10.74 -7.93 3.09
C VAL A 17 9.66 -8.91 3.56
N ASN A 18 10.07 -10.15 3.81
CA ASN A 18 9.17 -11.20 4.32
C ASN A 18 9.81 -11.87 5.54
N SER A 19 9.18 -12.90 6.08
CA SER A 19 9.67 -13.56 7.30
C SER A 19 11.07 -14.15 7.13
N LYS A 20 11.44 -14.58 5.93
CA LYS A 20 12.79 -15.07 5.65
C LYS A 20 13.84 -13.99 5.86
N SER A 21 13.62 -12.80 5.28
CA SER A 21 14.52 -11.67 5.43
C SER A 21 14.43 -11.03 6.82
N LEU A 22 13.33 -11.26 7.55
CA LEU A 22 13.10 -10.71 8.88
C LEU A 22 13.40 -11.70 10.01
N ASN A 23 14.25 -12.70 9.74
CA ASN A 23 14.69 -13.69 10.73
C ASN A 23 13.53 -14.41 11.42
N GLY A 24 12.50 -14.77 10.67
CA GLY A 24 11.33 -15.50 11.17
C GLY A 24 10.23 -14.64 11.76
N PHE A 25 10.37 -13.32 11.75
CA PHE A 25 9.26 -12.44 12.14
C PHE A 25 8.10 -12.63 11.15
N ASN A 26 6.93 -13.02 11.65
CA ASN A 26 5.82 -13.46 10.80
C ASN A 26 5.06 -12.29 10.19
N ALA A 27 5.71 -11.58 9.28
CA ALA A 27 5.09 -10.48 8.56
C ALA A 27 5.77 -10.31 7.21
N GLN A 28 5.02 -9.75 6.27
CA GLN A 28 5.57 -9.22 5.02
C GLN A 28 5.30 -7.72 5.00
N VAL A 29 6.31 -6.95 4.63
CA VAL A 29 6.17 -5.50 4.48
C VAL A 29 6.59 -5.13 3.06
N ILE A 30 5.71 -4.40 2.39
CA ILE A 30 5.98 -3.88 1.05
C ILE A 30 5.72 -2.39 1.11
N TYR A 31 6.60 -1.57 0.53
CA TYR A 31 6.29 -0.18 0.36
C TYR A 31 6.79 0.35 -0.97
N ALA A 32 6.10 1.36 -1.47
CA ALA A 32 6.39 2.00 -2.72
C ALA A 32 6.19 3.51 -2.58
N CYS A 33 6.91 4.26 -3.38
CA CYS A 33 6.71 5.69 -3.47
C CYS A 33 5.89 5.98 -4.73
N ALA A 34 4.76 6.67 -4.57
CA ALA A 34 3.93 7.09 -5.68
C ALA A 34 4.23 8.55 -6.02
N TYR A 35 4.44 8.84 -7.29
CA TYR A 35 4.74 10.19 -7.75
C TYR A 35 4.01 10.57 -9.04
N GLU A 36 3.08 9.72 -9.50
CA GLU A 36 2.24 10.02 -10.67
C GLU A 36 0.84 9.44 -10.48
N THR A 37 -0.11 9.92 -11.26
CA THR A 37 -1.48 9.41 -11.24
C THR A 37 -1.56 8.02 -11.84
N GLY A 38 -2.65 7.32 -11.55
CA GLY A 38 -2.91 5.97 -12.02
C GLY A 38 -2.96 4.96 -10.89
N ILE A 39 -2.81 3.69 -11.24
CA ILE A 39 -2.86 2.60 -10.26
C ILE A 39 -1.62 2.67 -9.36
N THR A 40 -1.83 2.64 -8.06
CA THR A 40 -0.78 2.54 -7.06
C THR A 40 -0.54 1.06 -6.77
N GLY A 41 0.72 0.64 -6.84
CA GLY A 41 1.05 -0.78 -6.68
C GLY A 41 0.78 -1.56 -7.95
N LYS A 42 0.55 -2.86 -7.80
CA LYS A 42 0.41 -3.78 -8.94
C LYS A 42 -1.01 -4.24 -9.20
N SER A 43 -1.89 -4.14 -8.21
CA SER A 43 -3.22 -4.74 -8.30
C SER A 43 -4.18 -3.87 -9.07
N GLN A 44 -4.62 -4.35 -10.22
CA GLN A 44 -5.59 -3.67 -11.09
C GLN A 44 -7.02 -4.15 -10.89
N LYS A 45 -7.21 -5.20 -10.08
CA LYS A 45 -8.51 -5.82 -9.81
C LYS A 45 -8.66 -6.08 -8.31
N PRO A 46 -9.89 -6.18 -7.81
CA PRO A 46 -10.10 -6.63 -6.45
C PRO A 46 -9.50 -8.01 -6.21
N HIS A 47 -8.93 -8.20 -5.02
CA HIS A 47 -8.40 -9.48 -4.60
C HIS A 47 -8.67 -9.70 -3.11
N VAL A 48 -8.53 -10.94 -2.67
CA VAL A 48 -8.68 -11.30 -1.27
C VAL A 48 -7.45 -12.06 -0.80
N HIS A 49 -7.18 -11.97 0.49
CA HIS A 49 -6.12 -12.74 1.14
C HIS A 49 -6.69 -13.53 2.30
N ASP A 50 -6.00 -14.58 2.70
CA ASP A 50 -6.35 -15.37 3.88
C ASP A 50 -5.59 -14.92 5.13
N PHE A 51 -5.18 -13.65 5.16
CA PHE A 51 -4.49 -13.03 6.29
C PHE A 51 -4.94 -11.57 6.42
N ASP A 52 -4.72 -11.01 7.61
CA ASP A 52 -5.03 -9.61 7.87
C ASP A 52 -3.92 -8.71 7.30
N GLU A 53 -4.31 -7.53 6.89
CA GLU A 53 -3.42 -6.60 6.22
C GLU A 53 -3.73 -5.17 6.65
N ALA A 54 -2.71 -4.33 6.76
CA ALA A 54 -2.88 -2.89 6.97
C ALA A 54 -2.16 -2.16 5.84
N ILE A 55 -2.85 -1.24 5.19
CA ILE A 55 -2.33 -0.47 4.07
C ILE A 55 -2.26 0.99 4.50
N PHE A 56 -1.04 1.53 4.53
CA PHE A 56 -0.76 2.89 5.01
C PHE A 56 -0.43 3.80 3.83
N PHE A 57 -0.98 5.01 3.89
CA PHE A 57 -0.68 6.08 2.93
C PHE A 57 -0.13 7.25 3.74
N ILE A 58 1.12 7.63 3.47
CA ILE A 58 1.85 8.60 4.27
C ILE A 58 2.48 9.63 3.33
N GLY A 59 2.34 10.92 3.67
CA GLY A 59 2.95 12.00 2.92
C GLY A 59 4.45 12.10 3.17
N THR A 60 5.13 12.85 2.32
CA THR A 60 6.60 13.02 2.38
C THR A 60 7.04 14.43 2.73
N ASP A 61 6.12 15.36 2.90
CA ASP A 61 6.46 16.74 3.24
C ASP A 61 6.58 16.89 4.76
N PRO A 62 7.79 17.09 5.28
CA PRO A 62 7.97 17.22 6.73
C PRO A 62 7.35 18.52 7.31
N TYR A 63 7.04 19.49 6.48
CA TYR A 63 6.41 20.73 6.88
C TYR A 63 4.88 20.72 6.78
N GLY A 64 4.31 19.67 6.19
CA GLY A 64 2.88 19.45 6.05
C GLY A 64 2.56 17.98 6.18
N PHE A 65 3.01 17.34 7.26
CA PHE A 65 2.93 15.90 7.44
C PHE A 65 1.50 15.39 7.69
N ASP A 66 0.58 16.30 7.96
CA ASP A 66 -0.86 16.05 8.07
C ASP A 66 -1.55 15.99 6.70
N GLU A 67 -0.83 16.26 5.62
CA GLU A 67 -1.31 16.17 4.25
C GLU A 67 -0.66 15.01 3.52
N LEU A 68 -1.42 14.33 2.68
CA LEU A 68 -0.86 13.25 1.85
C LEU A 68 -0.07 13.81 0.67
N GLY A 69 -0.47 14.96 0.16
CA GLY A 69 0.10 15.53 -1.07
C GLY A 69 -0.50 14.96 -2.33
N ALA A 70 -1.56 14.18 -2.20
CA ALA A 70 -2.24 13.51 -3.30
C ALA A 70 -3.68 13.21 -2.92
N GLU A 71 -4.51 12.94 -3.91
CA GLU A 71 -5.86 12.42 -3.71
C GLU A 71 -5.89 10.98 -4.22
N VAL A 72 -6.28 10.06 -3.35
CA VAL A 72 -6.24 8.62 -3.62
C VAL A 72 -7.62 8.02 -3.41
N GLU A 73 -7.94 7.01 -4.22
CA GLU A 73 -9.19 6.26 -4.11
C GLU A 73 -8.86 4.79 -3.84
N MET A 74 -9.43 4.24 -2.79
CA MET A 74 -9.35 2.81 -2.46
C MET A 74 -10.70 2.17 -2.73
N SER A 75 -10.71 1.07 -3.47
CA SER A 75 -11.92 0.30 -3.72
C SER A 75 -11.99 -0.89 -2.77
N ILE A 76 -13.15 -1.11 -2.19
CA ILE A 76 -13.45 -2.23 -1.31
C ILE A 76 -14.65 -2.98 -1.89
N GLY A 77 -14.58 -4.32 -1.87
CA GLY A 77 -15.61 -5.18 -2.39
C GLY A 77 -15.21 -5.89 -3.66
N ALA A 78 -15.82 -7.04 -3.94
CA ALA A 78 -15.51 -7.89 -5.09
C ALA A 78 -15.77 -7.19 -6.43
N ASN A 79 -16.70 -6.25 -6.46
CA ASN A 79 -17.05 -5.47 -7.64
C ASN A 79 -16.82 -3.97 -7.43
N GLU A 80 -15.90 -3.63 -6.53
CA GLU A 80 -15.56 -2.24 -6.19
C GLU A 80 -16.79 -1.43 -5.74
N GLU A 81 -17.68 -2.06 -4.95
CA GLU A 81 -18.94 -1.46 -4.54
C GLU A 81 -18.76 -0.23 -3.66
N GLU A 82 -17.70 -0.21 -2.85
CA GLU A 82 -17.37 0.90 -1.97
C GLU A 82 -16.09 1.56 -2.44
N LYS A 83 -16.11 2.89 -2.52
CA LYS A 83 -14.95 3.67 -2.92
C LYS A 83 -14.70 4.77 -1.91
N TYR A 84 -13.50 4.80 -1.37
CA TYR A 84 -13.07 5.77 -0.37
C TYR A 84 -12.03 6.69 -0.97
N VAL A 85 -12.33 7.97 -1.00
CA VAL A 85 -11.42 9.00 -1.54
C VAL A 85 -10.86 9.80 -0.38
N PHE A 86 -9.55 9.97 -0.36
CA PHE A 86 -8.88 10.64 0.75
C PHE A 86 -7.66 11.42 0.26
N ASP A 87 -7.30 12.46 0.99
CA ASP A 87 -6.14 13.32 0.73
C ASP A 87 -5.30 13.55 1.99
N LYS A 88 -5.59 12.81 3.05
CA LYS A 88 -4.87 12.86 4.33
C LYS A 88 -4.14 11.54 4.55
N PRO A 89 -3.11 11.50 5.42
CA PRO A 89 -2.53 10.23 5.84
C PRO A 89 -3.62 9.30 6.37
N THR A 90 -3.63 8.07 5.88
CA THR A 90 -4.75 7.14 6.10
C THR A 90 -4.21 5.73 6.22
N VAL A 91 -4.85 4.92 7.03
CA VAL A 91 -4.62 3.48 7.06
C VAL A 91 -5.93 2.75 6.80
N PHE A 92 -5.87 1.75 5.93
CA PHE A 92 -6.96 0.79 5.73
C PHE A 92 -6.59 -0.50 6.43
N VAL A 93 -7.42 -0.94 7.36
CA VAL A 93 -7.28 -2.25 7.99
C VAL A 93 -8.18 -3.20 7.23
N ILE A 94 -7.56 -4.19 6.57
CA ILE A 94 -8.27 -5.14 5.71
C ILE A 94 -8.21 -6.50 6.39
N PRO A 95 -9.30 -6.95 7.04
CA PRO A 95 -9.35 -8.29 7.59
C PRO A 95 -9.26 -9.33 6.48
N LYS A 96 -8.79 -10.52 6.82
CA LYS A 96 -8.77 -11.64 5.86
C LYS A 96 -10.15 -11.85 5.26
N GLY A 97 -10.18 -12.17 3.97
CA GLY A 97 -11.42 -12.44 3.25
C GLY A 97 -12.14 -11.22 2.73
N VAL A 98 -11.67 -10.00 3.02
CA VAL A 98 -12.30 -8.77 2.51
C VAL A 98 -11.68 -8.42 1.16
N PRO A 99 -12.48 -8.40 0.08
CA PRO A 99 -11.99 -7.98 -1.24
C PRO A 99 -11.63 -6.48 -1.21
N HIS A 100 -10.49 -6.14 -1.81
CA HIS A 100 -9.99 -4.77 -1.84
C HIS A 100 -9.11 -4.55 -3.06
N CYS A 101 -8.82 -3.28 -3.32
CA CYS A 101 -8.12 -2.79 -4.50
C CYS A 101 -9.05 -2.71 -5.72
N PRO A 102 -8.67 -1.99 -6.76
CA PRO A 102 -7.40 -1.28 -6.90
C PRO A 102 -7.34 0.00 -6.05
N MET A 103 -6.10 0.51 -5.91
CA MET A 103 -5.82 1.83 -5.34
C MET A 103 -5.45 2.75 -6.51
N ARG A 104 -6.12 3.89 -6.62
CA ARG A 104 -5.87 4.83 -7.71
C ARG A 104 -5.45 6.19 -7.18
N THR A 105 -4.33 6.70 -7.67
CA THR A 105 -3.93 8.07 -7.41
C THR A 105 -4.63 8.96 -8.43
N ARG A 106 -5.57 9.79 -7.98
CA ARG A 106 -6.39 10.63 -8.84
C ARG A 106 -5.72 11.96 -9.15
N LYS A 107 -5.05 12.53 -8.16
CA LYS A 107 -4.28 13.77 -8.28
C LYS A 107 -3.04 13.63 -7.43
N ILE A 108 -1.96 14.28 -7.83
CA ILE A 108 -0.72 14.24 -7.07
C ILE A 108 0.02 15.57 -7.21
N ASP A 109 0.32 16.21 -6.07
CA ASP A 109 1.15 17.40 -5.99
C ASP A 109 2.54 17.05 -5.47
N LYS A 110 2.62 16.10 -4.56
CA LYS A 110 3.87 15.64 -3.94
C LYS A 110 3.86 14.13 -3.85
N PRO A 111 5.03 13.49 -3.97
CA PRO A 111 5.11 12.04 -3.80
C PRO A 111 4.57 11.62 -2.43
N TYR A 112 4.02 10.43 -2.36
CA TYR A 112 3.62 9.83 -1.10
C TYR A 112 4.10 8.38 -1.02
N VAL A 113 4.14 7.85 0.18
CA VAL A 113 4.52 6.46 0.42
C VAL A 113 3.27 5.66 0.72
N CYS A 114 3.13 4.54 0.02
CA CYS A 114 2.13 3.52 0.34
C CYS A 114 2.90 2.31 0.89
N PHE A 115 2.60 1.88 2.12
CA PHE A 115 3.21 0.66 2.60
C PHE A 115 2.18 -0.27 3.21
N VAL A 116 2.44 -1.55 3.04
CA VAL A 116 1.51 -2.62 3.37
C VAL A 116 2.20 -3.56 4.35
N VAL A 117 1.53 -3.81 5.48
CA VAL A 117 1.96 -4.81 6.45
C VAL A 117 0.97 -5.97 6.37
N SER A 118 1.45 -7.15 5.97
CA SER A 118 0.64 -8.35 5.85
C SER A 118 1.06 -9.34 6.94
N LEU A 119 0.10 -9.85 7.69
CA LEU A 119 0.37 -10.78 8.79
C LEU A 119 0.46 -12.21 8.24
N THR A 120 1.49 -12.43 7.47
CA THR A 120 1.80 -13.72 6.85
C THR A 120 3.31 -13.81 6.63
N ASP A 121 3.83 -15.01 6.49
CA ASP A 121 5.26 -15.20 6.21
C ASP A 121 5.61 -14.88 4.76
N GLU A 122 4.66 -14.99 3.85
CA GLU A 122 4.87 -14.65 2.44
C GLU A 122 3.55 -14.28 1.77
N MET A 123 3.61 -13.54 0.67
CA MET A 123 2.44 -13.15 -0.11
C MET A 123 1.84 -14.35 -0.84
N ARG A 124 0.52 -14.48 -0.75
CA ARG A 124 -0.25 -15.55 -1.40
C ARG A 124 -1.36 -15.02 -2.26
#